data_2fc1bdac3e8dfce551bc5765478ebd23
#
_entry.id   2fc1bdac3e8dfce551bc5765478ebd23
#
_cell.length_a   1.000
_cell.length_b   1.000
_cell.length_c   1.000
_cell.angle_alpha   90.00
_cell.angle_beta   90.00
_cell.angle_gamma   90.00
#
_symmetry.space_group_name_H-M   'P 1'
#
loop_
_entity.id
_entity.type
_entity.pdbx_description
1 polymer ?
#
loop_
_entity_poly.entity_id
_entity_poly.type
_entity_poly.pdbx_seq_one_letter_code
_entity_poly.pdbx_strand_id
1 'polypeptide(L)'
;MTTSSEPASSPIAEHARPDALTTVLAARTIRLATPEEAYFGAEADDPTTAWAFREPHRLHPLFSSDVSHFDVTDMSAVLEEARELVEHGMITEADFREFTFENAARLHTAMNPDFFKGTVVEGAVARLAAKV
;
A
#
# COMPACT_ATOMS: atom_id res chain seq x y z
N MET A 1 17.71 -53.08 -40.47
CA MET A 1 16.91 -51.91 -40.90
C MET A 1 16.03 -51.49 -39.73
N THR A 2 16.51 -50.56 -38.94
CA THR A 2 15.79 -50.01 -37.79
C THR A 2 15.45 -48.58 -38.13
N THR A 3 14.19 -48.34 -38.38
CA THR A 3 13.65 -46.98 -38.60
C THR A 3 13.43 -46.31 -37.27
N SER A 4 14.23 -45.30 -36.98
CA SER A 4 14.07 -44.40 -35.84
C SER A 4 12.97 -43.40 -36.20
N SER A 5 11.87 -43.43 -35.46
CA SER A 5 10.80 -42.41 -35.54
C SER A 5 11.10 -41.30 -34.56
N GLU A 6 11.38 -40.12 -35.07
CA GLU A 6 11.42 -38.90 -34.27
C GLU A 6 10.04 -38.59 -33.61
N PRO A 7 9.99 -38.13 -32.38
CA PRO A 7 8.74 -37.66 -31.80
C PRO A 7 8.40 -36.29 -32.37
N ALA A 8 7.18 -36.14 -32.89
CA ALA A 8 6.61 -34.91 -33.38
C ALA A 8 6.65 -33.83 -32.28
N SER A 9 7.27 -32.71 -32.61
CA SER A 9 7.29 -31.52 -31.74
C SER A 9 5.89 -30.96 -31.56
N SER A 10 5.51 -30.77 -30.31
CA SER A 10 4.20 -30.24 -29.87
C SER A 10 3.99 -28.81 -30.37
N PRO A 11 2.82 -28.45 -30.91
CA PRO A 11 2.56 -27.10 -31.47
C PRO A 11 2.21 -26.05 -30.41
N ILE A 12 2.55 -26.26 -29.14
CA ILE A 12 2.15 -25.36 -28.04
C ILE A 12 3.14 -24.19 -27.81
N ALA A 13 4.32 -24.24 -28.43
CA ALA A 13 5.38 -23.24 -28.14
C ALA A 13 5.34 -21.98 -29.03
N GLU A 14 4.42 -21.86 -30.00
CA GLU A 14 4.48 -20.77 -31.01
C GLU A 14 3.43 -19.66 -30.82
N HIS A 15 2.67 -19.64 -29.72
CA HIS A 15 1.56 -18.67 -29.55
C HIS A 15 1.76 -17.59 -28.49
N ALA A 16 2.89 -17.51 -27.84
CA ALA A 16 3.23 -16.40 -26.97
C ALA A 16 4.25 -15.48 -27.65
N ARG A 17 3.79 -14.61 -28.54
CA ARG A 17 4.62 -13.50 -29.01
C ARG A 17 4.73 -12.49 -27.87
N PRO A 18 5.91 -12.28 -27.27
CA PRO A 18 6.12 -11.30 -26.18
C PRO A 18 5.73 -9.88 -26.58
N ASP A 19 5.87 -9.58 -27.85
CA ASP A 19 5.54 -8.31 -28.52
C ASP A 19 4.04 -7.96 -28.49
N ALA A 20 3.15 -8.94 -28.56
CA ALA A 20 1.71 -8.69 -28.52
C ALA A 20 1.24 -8.27 -27.13
N LEU A 21 1.75 -8.91 -26.06
CA LEU A 21 1.46 -8.55 -24.68
C LEU A 21 2.07 -7.18 -24.32
N THR A 22 3.31 -6.94 -24.74
CA THR A 22 4.00 -5.66 -24.55
C THR A 22 3.27 -4.53 -25.31
N THR A 23 2.79 -4.79 -26.51
CA THR A 23 2.03 -3.81 -27.29
C THR A 23 0.66 -3.52 -26.67
N VAL A 24 -0.04 -4.52 -26.15
CA VAL A 24 -1.34 -4.33 -25.47
C VAL A 24 -1.17 -3.58 -24.15
N LEU A 25 -0.12 -3.86 -23.40
CA LEU A 25 0.20 -3.14 -22.15
C LEU A 25 0.61 -1.69 -22.43
N ALA A 26 1.43 -1.44 -23.45
CA ALA A 26 1.82 -0.10 -23.87
C ALA A 26 0.63 0.72 -24.40
N ALA A 27 -0.28 0.09 -25.15
CA ALA A 27 -1.46 0.76 -25.71
C ALA A 27 -2.53 1.10 -24.65
N ARG A 28 -2.52 0.46 -23.49
CA ARG A 28 -3.49 0.71 -22.41
C ARG A 28 -2.98 1.60 -21.31
N THR A 29 -1.77 2.09 -21.35
CA THR A 29 -1.17 2.95 -20.31
C THR A 29 -1.56 2.47 -18.88
N ILE A 30 -1.33 1.18 -18.61
CA ILE A 30 -1.45 0.70 -17.21
C ILE A 30 -0.19 1.21 -16.52
N ARG A 31 -0.33 2.36 -15.90
CA ARG A 31 0.67 2.87 -14.99
C ARG A 31 0.57 2.02 -13.72
N LEU A 32 1.56 1.18 -13.49
CA LEU A 32 1.70 0.54 -12.18
C LEU A 32 2.17 1.64 -11.22
N ALA A 33 1.48 1.75 -10.09
CA ALA A 33 1.93 2.63 -9.02
C ALA A 33 3.33 2.20 -8.57
N THR A 34 4.21 3.16 -8.38
CA THR A 34 5.49 2.89 -7.71
C THR A 34 5.24 2.68 -6.22
N PRO A 35 6.17 2.07 -5.46
CA PRO A 35 6.03 1.95 -4.01
C PRO A 35 5.73 3.30 -3.34
N GLU A 36 6.32 4.39 -3.83
CA GLU A 36 6.14 5.76 -3.33
C GLU A 36 4.73 6.33 -3.61
N GLU A 37 3.99 5.71 -4.52
CA GLU A 37 2.61 6.08 -4.87
C GLU A 37 1.58 5.13 -4.27
N ALA A 38 2.01 4.05 -3.60
CA ALA A 38 1.13 3.00 -3.10
C ALA A 38 0.62 3.32 -1.69
N TYR A 39 -0.67 3.64 -1.60
CA TYR A 39 -1.41 3.77 -0.34
C TYR A 39 -2.38 2.61 -0.20
N PHE A 40 -2.51 2.05 1.00
CA PHE A 40 -3.44 0.95 1.29
C PHE A 40 -3.89 0.99 2.75
N GLY A 41 -5.12 0.51 3.01
CA GLY A 41 -5.62 0.36 4.38
C GLY A 41 -4.96 -0.83 5.07
N ALA A 42 -4.64 -0.68 6.35
CA ALA A 42 -4.16 -1.74 7.21
C ALA A 42 -4.86 -1.65 8.57
N GLU A 43 -5.20 -2.79 9.13
CA GLU A 43 -5.88 -2.87 10.43
C GLU A 43 -4.95 -2.44 11.58
N ALA A 44 -5.57 -2.10 12.70
CA ALA A 44 -4.89 -1.54 13.85
C ALA A 44 -3.77 -2.45 14.39
N ASP A 45 -4.06 -3.74 14.51
CA ASP A 45 -3.20 -4.75 15.12
C ASP A 45 -2.45 -5.63 14.10
N ASP A 46 -2.54 -5.32 12.80
CA ASP A 46 -1.88 -6.11 11.76
C ASP A 46 -0.35 -5.98 11.82
N PRO A 47 0.38 -7.01 12.28
CA PRO A 47 1.83 -6.96 12.38
C PRO A 47 2.52 -6.89 11.00
N THR A 48 1.81 -7.22 9.91
CA THR A 48 2.36 -7.12 8.55
C THR A 48 2.54 -5.66 8.13
N THR A 49 1.86 -4.71 8.76
CA THR A 49 2.06 -3.27 8.61
C THR A 49 3.53 -2.86 8.81
N ALA A 50 4.26 -3.57 9.69
CA ALA A 50 5.69 -3.35 9.89
C ALA A 50 6.53 -3.59 8.63
N TRP A 51 6.09 -4.43 7.71
CA TRP A 51 6.81 -4.66 6.45
C TRP A 51 6.71 -3.47 5.51
N ALA A 52 5.63 -2.71 5.58
CA ALA A 52 5.42 -1.54 4.76
C ALA A 52 6.46 -0.44 5.03
N PHE A 53 7.02 -0.41 6.24
CA PHE A 53 8.00 0.59 6.65
C PHE A 53 9.46 0.17 6.42
N ARG A 54 9.71 -0.98 5.79
CA ARG A 54 11.07 -1.47 5.57
C ARG A 54 11.71 -0.86 4.33
N GLU A 55 12.95 -0.38 4.51
CA GLU A 55 13.79 0.03 3.39
C GLU A 55 14.19 -1.18 2.49
N PRO A 56 14.42 -0.99 1.18
CA PRO A 56 14.41 0.30 0.47
C PRO A 56 13.05 0.69 -0.12
N HIS A 57 12.00 -0.10 0.05
CA HIS A 57 10.71 0.09 -0.61
C HIS A 57 9.62 0.38 0.41
N ARG A 58 9.72 1.54 1.08
CA ARG A 58 8.67 1.98 2.00
C ARG A 58 7.35 2.19 1.26
N LEU A 59 6.27 1.70 1.82
CA LEU A 59 4.90 1.90 1.38
C LEU A 59 4.19 2.86 2.34
N HIS A 60 2.96 3.24 2.00
CA HIS A 60 2.17 4.18 2.78
C HIS A 60 0.91 3.52 3.34
N PRO A 61 1.02 2.72 4.42
CA PRO A 61 -0.17 2.17 5.08
C PRO A 61 -1.00 3.29 5.69
N LEU A 62 -2.32 3.14 5.56
CA LEU A 62 -3.32 4.02 6.16
C LEU A 62 -4.01 3.26 7.29
N PHE A 63 -4.06 3.84 8.45
CA PHE A 63 -4.75 3.26 9.60
C PHE A 63 -6.24 3.06 9.27
N SER A 64 -6.68 1.81 9.35
CA SER A 64 -8.07 1.41 9.27
C SER A 64 -8.52 0.96 10.66
N SER A 65 -9.52 1.63 11.20
CA SER A 65 -10.03 1.32 12.54
C SER A 65 -10.99 0.15 12.56
N ASP A 66 -11.51 -0.24 11.39
CA ASP A 66 -12.56 -1.25 11.22
C ASP A 66 -13.77 -1.07 12.14
N VAL A 67 -13.96 0.16 12.64
CA VAL A 67 -15.08 0.51 13.51
C VAL A 67 -16.40 0.16 12.85
N SER A 68 -17.23 -0.57 13.57
CA SER A 68 -18.50 -1.16 13.15
C SER A 68 -18.42 -2.57 12.55
N HIS A 69 -17.25 -3.15 12.41
CA HIS A 69 -17.10 -4.57 12.13
C HIS A 69 -17.43 -5.40 13.40
N PHE A 70 -17.91 -6.63 13.17
CA PHE A 70 -18.40 -7.48 14.26
C PHE A 70 -17.29 -7.97 15.21
N ASP A 71 -16.07 -7.97 14.79
CA ASP A 71 -14.85 -8.38 15.52
C ASP A 71 -14.21 -7.23 16.30
N VAL A 72 -14.54 -5.97 15.99
CA VAL A 72 -14.12 -4.80 16.76
C VAL A 72 -15.05 -4.63 17.97
N THR A 73 -14.72 -5.27 19.06
CA THR A 73 -15.55 -5.32 20.27
C THR A 73 -15.50 -4.03 21.09
N ASP A 74 -14.37 -3.29 21.05
CA ASP A 74 -14.19 -2.00 21.71
C ASP A 74 -13.63 -0.96 20.72
N MET A 75 -14.51 -0.14 20.19
CA MET A 75 -14.15 0.91 19.24
C MET A 75 -13.27 2.01 19.83
N SER A 76 -13.20 2.11 21.15
CA SER A 76 -12.34 3.10 21.82
C SER A 76 -10.89 2.63 21.98
N ALA A 77 -10.63 1.34 21.86
CA ALA A 77 -9.32 0.73 22.06
C ALA A 77 -8.49 0.63 20.76
N VAL A 78 -9.08 0.80 19.57
CA VAL A 78 -8.41 0.54 18.28
C VAL A 78 -7.11 1.33 18.08
N LEU A 79 -7.00 2.52 18.64
CA LEU A 79 -5.76 3.30 18.54
C LEU A 79 -4.68 2.79 19.53
N GLU A 80 -5.10 2.26 20.67
CA GLU A 80 -4.20 1.62 21.64
C GLU A 80 -3.68 0.30 21.07
N GLU A 81 -4.52 -0.49 20.39
CA GLU A 81 -4.13 -1.70 19.66
C GLU A 81 -3.07 -1.39 18.60
N ALA A 82 -3.28 -0.35 17.78
CA ALA A 82 -2.26 0.10 16.83
C ALA A 82 -0.94 0.53 17.52
N ARG A 83 -1.01 1.05 18.74
CA ARG A 83 0.14 1.43 19.56
C ARG A 83 1.00 0.24 19.97
N GLU A 84 0.41 -0.93 20.12
CA GLU A 84 1.14 -2.16 20.45
C GLU A 84 2.23 -2.49 19.42
N LEU A 85 2.06 -2.09 18.15
CA LEU A 85 3.11 -2.25 17.13
C LEU A 85 4.41 -1.53 17.53
N VAL A 86 4.30 -0.36 18.18
CA VAL A 86 5.46 0.38 18.68
C VAL A 86 6.01 -0.27 19.96
N GLU A 87 5.13 -0.66 20.88
CA GLU A 87 5.51 -1.26 22.15
C GLU A 87 6.24 -2.58 21.99
N HIS A 88 5.85 -3.35 20.97
CA HIS A 88 6.53 -4.58 20.57
C HIS A 88 7.77 -4.33 19.69
N GLY A 89 8.11 -3.07 19.39
CA GLY A 89 9.28 -2.72 18.57
C GLY A 89 9.17 -3.13 17.09
N MET A 90 7.96 -3.33 16.59
CA MET A 90 7.71 -3.71 15.20
C MET A 90 7.85 -2.51 14.27
N ILE A 91 7.40 -1.33 14.72
CA ILE A 91 7.54 -0.05 14.03
C ILE A 91 8.07 1.01 15.00
N THR A 92 8.58 2.11 14.46
CA THR A 92 9.05 3.26 15.25
C THR A 92 7.89 4.22 15.57
N GLU A 93 8.11 5.14 16.50
CA GLU A 93 7.19 6.26 16.76
C GLU A 93 6.93 7.12 15.51
N ALA A 94 7.95 7.26 14.64
CA ALA A 94 7.82 7.99 13.39
C ALA A 94 6.91 7.22 12.41
N ASP A 95 7.10 5.90 12.29
CA ASP A 95 6.26 5.04 11.45
C ASP A 95 4.80 5.03 11.95
N PHE A 96 4.60 4.95 13.27
CA PHE A 96 3.27 5.02 13.87
C PHE A 96 2.55 6.34 13.52
N ARG A 97 3.28 7.44 13.56
CA ARG A 97 2.74 8.75 13.18
C ARG A 97 2.41 8.83 11.69
N GLU A 98 3.25 8.26 10.83
CA GLU A 98 2.95 8.13 9.40
C GLU A 98 1.70 7.28 9.19
N PHE A 99 1.61 6.12 9.83
CA PHE A 99 0.50 5.19 9.74
C PHE A 99 -0.83 5.83 10.15
N THR A 100 -0.88 6.43 11.34
CA THR A 100 -2.14 6.90 11.93
C THR A 100 -2.56 8.30 11.48
N PHE A 101 -1.66 9.08 10.87
CA PHE A 101 -1.97 10.47 10.54
C PHE A 101 -1.34 10.95 9.22
N GLU A 102 0.02 10.88 9.08
CA GLU A 102 0.68 11.65 8.03
C GLU A 102 0.37 11.13 6.63
N ASN A 103 0.29 9.79 6.45
CA ASN A 103 -0.02 9.19 5.16
C ASN A 103 -1.43 9.59 4.67
N ALA A 104 -2.43 9.54 5.53
CA ALA A 104 -3.78 10.00 5.20
C ALA A 104 -3.80 11.50 4.88
N ALA A 105 -3.08 12.31 5.66
CA ALA A 105 -2.98 13.74 5.42
C ALA A 105 -2.35 14.04 4.05
N ARG A 106 -1.25 13.37 3.70
CA ARG A 106 -0.58 13.52 2.39
C ARG A 106 -1.47 13.08 1.24
N LEU A 107 -2.11 11.92 1.36
CA LEU A 107 -3.00 11.39 0.32
C LEU A 107 -4.13 12.37 0.01
N HIS A 108 -4.85 12.82 1.02
CA HIS A 108 -6.01 13.68 0.82
C HIS A 108 -5.64 15.10 0.37
N THR A 109 -4.56 15.68 0.89
CA THR A 109 -4.09 17.01 0.45
C THR A 109 -3.51 16.99 -0.96
N ALA A 110 -2.92 15.88 -1.42
CA ALA A 110 -2.47 15.73 -2.80
C ALA A 110 -3.64 15.77 -3.80
N MET A 111 -4.81 15.25 -3.39
CA MET A 111 -6.03 15.30 -4.21
C MET A 111 -6.77 16.62 -4.09
N ASN A 112 -6.80 17.18 -2.89
CA ASN A 112 -7.48 18.44 -2.57
C ASN A 112 -6.71 19.20 -1.49
N PRO A 113 -5.96 20.27 -1.82
CA PRO A 113 -5.19 21.05 -0.84
C PRO A 113 -6.02 21.63 0.32
N ASP A 114 -7.31 21.88 0.09
CA ASP A 114 -8.23 22.43 1.08
C ASP A 114 -9.01 21.35 1.85
N PHE A 115 -8.68 20.08 1.69
CA PHE A 115 -9.44 18.97 2.27
C PHE A 115 -9.64 19.09 3.79
N PHE A 116 -8.62 19.52 4.51
CA PHE A 116 -8.66 19.63 5.97
C PHE A 116 -9.02 21.04 6.47
N LYS A 117 -9.36 21.97 5.58
CA LYS A 117 -9.71 23.36 5.93
C LYS A 117 -10.93 23.39 6.83
N GLY A 118 -10.83 24.15 7.91
CA GLY A 118 -11.89 24.27 8.93
C GLY A 118 -12.01 23.07 9.86
N THR A 119 -11.13 22.07 9.76
CA THR A 119 -11.10 20.93 10.69
C THR A 119 -10.12 21.18 11.85
N VAL A 120 -10.27 20.39 12.93
CA VAL A 120 -9.37 20.46 14.09
C VAL A 120 -7.93 20.10 13.77
N VAL A 121 -7.68 19.41 12.65
CA VAL A 121 -6.34 18.99 12.21
C VAL A 121 -5.70 19.91 11.19
N GLU A 122 -6.39 20.94 10.71
CA GLU A 122 -5.88 21.87 9.68
C GLU A 122 -4.47 22.38 10.00
N GLY A 123 -4.26 22.85 11.22
CA GLY A 123 -2.96 23.37 11.65
C GLY A 123 -1.85 22.31 11.70
N ALA A 124 -2.19 21.04 12.00
CA ALA A 124 -1.23 19.94 12.00
C ALA A 124 -0.83 19.57 10.57
N VAL A 125 -1.81 19.53 9.66
CA VAL A 125 -1.58 19.25 8.23
C VAL A 125 -0.75 20.35 7.57
N ALA A 126 -1.03 21.63 7.88
CA ALA A 126 -0.23 22.74 7.37
C ALA A 126 1.25 22.65 7.80
N ARG A 127 1.52 22.25 9.05
CA ARG A 127 2.89 22.01 9.54
C ARG A 127 3.57 20.82 8.84
N LEU A 128 2.80 19.80 8.49
CA LEU A 128 3.32 18.66 7.74
C LEU A 128 3.75 19.08 6.33
N ALA A 129 2.91 19.83 5.63
CA ALA A 129 3.20 20.34 4.29
C ALA A 129 4.42 21.28 4.24
N ALA A 130 4.69 22.03 5.31
CA ALA A 130 5.84 22.92 5.39
C ALA A 130 7.20 22.21 5.61
N LYS A 131 7.21 20.89 5.86
CA LYS A 131 8.44 20.09 6.08
C LYS A 131 8.94 19.38 4.82
N VAL A 132 8.18 19.46 3.73
CA VAL A 132 8.51 18.91 2.41
C VAL A 132 9.11 20.00 1.54
#